data_6af18ab51f7e4c3ab464c265a2fabf8f
#
_entry.id   6af18ab51f7e4c3ab464c265a2fabf8f
#
_cell.length_a   1.000
_cell.length_b   1.000
_cell.length_c   1.000
_cell.angle_alpha   90.00
_cell.angle_beta   90.00
_cell.angle_gamma   90.00
#
_symmetry.space_group_name_H-M   'P 1'
#
loop_
_entity.id
_entity.type
_entity.pdbx_description
1 polymer ?
#
loop_
_entity_poly.entity_id
_entity_poly.type
_entity_poly.pdbx_seq_one_letter_code
_entity_poly.pdbx_strand_id
1 'polypeptide(L)'
;MSTNYPDTHLFLNGEWREAIAKESLEIINPATEEVIGKVSHARKEDLDIALTAAEKAFDSWKNVSAYERSKILRKAADIVRSKADHIATLMTMEQGKPVIEAKMETMGAADS
;
A
#
# COMPACT_ATOMS: atom_id res chain seq x y z
N MET A 1 -15.18 16.57 6.96
CA MET A 1 -14.78 16.27 5.57
C MET A 1 -14.97 14.79 5.33
N SER A 2 -15.69 14.40 4.30
CA SER A 2 -15.74 12.99 3.93
C SER A 2 -14.40 12.63 3.28
N THR A 3 -13.66 11.72 3.89
CA THR A 3 -12.45 11.17 3.28
C THR A 3 -12.89 10.27 2.14
N ASN A 4 -12.47 10.61 0.92
CA ASN A 4 -12.76 9.79 -0.24
C ASN A 4 -11.80 8.60 -0.23
N TYR A 5 -12.33 7.38 -0.32
CA TYR A 5 -11.50 6.18 -0.45
C TYR A 5 -10.96 6.11 -1.89
N PRO A 6 -9.63 6.00 -2.10
CA PRO A 6 -9.06 6.00 -3.44
C PRO A 6 -9.19 4.64 -4.11
N ASP A 7 -9.39 4.63 -5.43
CA ASP A 7 -9.13 3.42 -6.21
C ASP A 7 -7.64 3.09 -6.14
N THR A 8 -7.31 1.81 -5.98
CA THR A 8 -5.92 1.36 -5.79
C THR A 8 -5.47 0.51 -6.98
N HIS A 9 -4.38 0.93 -7.59
CA HIS A 9 -3.71 0.22 -8.67
C HIS A 9 -2.55 -0.63 -8.17
N LEU A 10 -1.98 -1.45 -9.06
CA LEU A 10 -0.74 -2.18 -8.80
C LEU A 10 0.44 -1.20 -8.84
N PHE A 11 1.38 -1.36 -7.91
CA PHE A 11 2.65 -0.64 -7.95
C PHE A 11 3.75 -1.62 -8.36
N LEU A 12 4.15 -1.58 -9.62
CA LEU A 12 5.12 -2.50 -10.21
C LEU A 12 6.25 -1.74 -10.90
N ASN A 13 7.47 -2.11 -10.61
CA ASN A 13 8.67 -1.52 -11.22
C ASN A 13 8.72 0.02 -11.11
N GLY A 14 8.30 0.55 -9.97
CA GLY A 14 8.28 2.00 -9.71
C GLY A 14 7.10 2.76 -10.30
N GLU A 15 6.12 2.10 -10.88
CA GLU A 15 4.96 2.72 -11.54
C GLU A 15 3.63 2.19 -11.03
N TRP A 16 2.66 3.08 -10.87
CA TRP A 16 1.26 2.72 -10.64
C TRP A 16 0.60 2.34 -11.97
N ARG A 17 -0.08 1.19 -12.01
CA ARG A 17 -0.72 0.69 -13.22
C ARG A 17 -1.91 -0.20 -12.93
N GLU A 18 -2.84 -0.28 -13.87
CA GLU A 18 -3.88 -1.29 -13.86
C GLU A 18 -3.29 -2.70 -14.08
N ALA A 19 -4.00 -3.73 -13.64
CA ALA A 19 -3.71 -5.10 -14.03
C ALA A 19 -3.81 -5.27 -15.55
N ILE A 20 -3.02 -6.17 -16.12
CA ILE A 20 -3.01 -6.43 -17.58
C ILE A 20 -4.41 -6.82 -18.06
N ALA A 21 -5.11 -7.66 -17.30
CA ALA A 21 -6.47 -8.07 -17.62
C ALA A 21 -7.52 -6.99 -17.38
N LYS A 22 -7.14 -5.83 -16.83
CA LYS A 22 -8.02 -4.70 -16.45
C LYS A 22 -9.16 -5.10 -15.52
N GLU A 23 -8.95 -6.17 -14.75
CA GLU A 23 -9.89 -6.62 -13.73
C GLU A 23 -9.67 -5.85 -12.42
N SER A 24 -10.75 -5.65 -11.68
CA SER A 24 -10.72 -5.04 -10.36
C SER A 24 -11.71 -5.74 -9.42
N LEU A 25 -11.45 -5.59 -8.12
CA LEU A 25 -12.34 -6.03 -7.05
C LEU A 25 -12.93 -4.80 -6.36
N GLU A 26 -14.18 -4.88 -5.97
CA GLU A 26 -14.84 -3.83 -5.19
C GLU A 26 -14.37 -3.88 -3.73
N ILE A 27 -14.14 -2.71 -3.17
CA ILE A 27 -13.87 -2.54 -1.74
C ILE A 27 -15.16 -2.10 -1.08
N ILE A 28 -15.60 -2.88 -0.11
CA ILE A 28 -16.85 -2.68 0.61
C ILE A 28 -16.55 -2.21 2.02
N ASN A 29 -17.20 -1.12 2.44
CA ASN A 29 -17.17 -0.70 3.84
C ASN A 29 -18.07 -1.66 4.66
N PRO A 30 -17.52 -2.44 5.61
CA PRO A 30 -18.32 -3.43 6.34
C PRO A 30 -19.34 -2.82 7.30
N ALA A 31 -19.21 -1.53 7.64
CA ALA A 31 -20.17 -0.84 8.52
C ALA A 31 -21.42 -0.34 7.77
N THR A 32 -21.29 -0.04 6.48
CA THR A 32 -22.39 0.52 5.66
C THR A 32 -22.83 -0.41 4.53
N GLU A 33 -22.03 -1.46 4.24
CA GLU A 33 -22.20 -2.38 3.09
C GLU A 33 -22.12 -1.68 1.72
N GLU A 34 -21.64 -0.45 1.69
CA GLU A 34 -21.47 0.33 0.46
C GLU A 34 -20.12 0.05 -0.21
N VAL A 35 -20.11 0.03 -1.53
CA VAL A 35 -18.86 0.04 -2.31
C VAL A 35 -18.22 1.41 -2.21
N ILE A 36 -17.00 1.45 -1.69
CA ILE A 36 -16.25 2.69 -1.43
C ILE A 36 -15.10 2.93 -2.41
N GLY A 37 -14.69 1.91 -3.15
CA GLY A 37 -13.60 1.99 -4.13
C GLY A 37 -13.34 0.67 -4.81
N LYS A 38 -12.27 0.62 -5.60
CA LYS A 38 -11.83 -0.59 -6.33
C LYS A 38 -10.33 -0.80 -6.15
N VAL A 39 -9.93 -2.07 -6.18
CA VAL A 39 -8.52 -2.47 -6.23
C VAL A 39 -8.25 -3.30 -7.47
N SER A 40 -7.16 -3.02 -8.18
CA SER A 40 -6.76 -3.80 -9.35
C SER A 40 -6.49 -5.26 -8.97
N HIS A 41 -7.08 -6.19 -9.72
CA HIS A 41 -6.92 -7.63 -9.50
C HIS A 41 -5.78 -8.18 -10.36
N ALA A 42 -4.63 -8.39 -9.72
CA ALA A 42 -3.46 -8.96 -10.39
C ALA A 42 -3.68 -10.42 -10.77
N ARG A 43 -3.18 -10.79 -11.94
CA ARG A 43 -3.11 -12.16 -12.43
C ARG A 43 -1.66 -12.62 -12.50
N LYS A 44 -1.46 -13.86 -12.97
CA LYS A 44 -0.12 -14.46 -13.07
C LYS A 44 0.86 -13.60 -13.89
N GLU A 45 0.38 -13.00 -14.98
CA GLU A 45 1.19 -12.17 -15.87
C GLU A 45 1.71 -10.91 -15.14
N ASP A 46 0.89 -10.29 -14.28
CA ASP A 46 1.31 -9.16 -13.44
C ASP A 46 2.37 -9.61 -12.42
N LEU A 47 2.19 -10.80 -11.81
CA LEU A 47 3.15 -11.38 -10.88
C LEU A 47 4.48 -11.67 -11.57
N ASP A 48 4.48 -12.21 -12.79
CA ASP A 48 5.70 -12.49 -13.54
C ASP A 48 6.49 -11.20 -13.81
N ILE A 49 5.81 -10.09 -14.12
CA ILE A 49 6.44 -8.76 -14.26
C ILE A 49 7.02 -8.30 -12.93
N ALA A 50 6.28 -8.43 -11.83
CA ALA A 50 6.71 -8.01 -10.50
C ALA A 50 7.97 -8.77 -10.06
N LEU A 51 7.99 -10.09 -10.24
CA LEU A 51 9.14 -10.94 -9.90
C LEU A 51 10.37 -10.60 -10.73
N THR A 52 10.21 -10.41 -12.03
CA THR A 52 11.30 -10.01 -12.93
C THR A 52 11.89 -8.66 -12.53
N ALA A 53 11.04 -7.69 -12.20
CA ALA A 53 11.48 -6.38 -11.74
C ALA A 53 12.20 -6.44 -10.38
N ALA A 54 11.70 -7.26 -9.45
CA ALA A 54 12.32 -7.46 -8.15
C ALA A 54 13.69 -8.13 -8.25
N GLU A 55 13.83 -9.18 -9.07
CA GLU A 55 15.09 -9.85 -9.32
C GLU A 55 16.13 -8.89 -9.88
N LYS A 56 15.77 -8.11 -10.90
CA LYS A 56 16.65 -7.10 -11.47
C LYS A 56 17.05 -6.01 -10.46
N ALA A 57 16.10 -5.54 -9.65
CA ALA A 57 16.36 -4.53 -8.63
C ALA A 57 17.29 -5.05 -7.53
N PHE A 58 17.21 -6.33 -7.19
CA PHE A 58 18.06 -6.97 -6.18
C PHE A 58 19.55 -6.84 -6.51
N ASP A 59 19.94 -6.91 -7.78
CA ASP A 59 21.36 -6.81 -8.18
C ASP A 59 21.99 -5.46 -7.80
N SER A 60 21.25 -4.38 -7.84
CA SER A 60 21.73 -3.08 -7.36
C SER A 60 21.52 -2.91 -5.85
N TRP A 61 20.36 -3.31 -5.33
CA TRP A 61 20.01 -3.13 -3.93
C TRP A 61 20.90 -3.89 -2.94
N LYS A 62 21.32 -5.11 -3.27
CA LYS A 62 22.22 -5.90 -2.43
C LYS A 62 23.58 -5.22 -2.18
N ASN A 63 24.00 -4.33 -3.09
CA ASN A 63 25.27 -3.61 -3.00
C ASN A 63 25.13 -2.25 -2.28
N VAL A 64 23.90 -1.81 -1.94
CA VAL A 64 23.68 -0.61 -1.15
C VAL A 64 24.03 -0.90 0.31
N SER A 65 24.83 -0.04 0.95
CA SER A 65 25.24 -0.23 2.33
C SER A 65 24.05 -0.27 3.28
N ALA A 66 24.15 -1.00 4.39
CA ALA A 66 23.08 -1.03 5.42
C ALA A 66 22.76 0.39 5.94
N TYR A 67 23.74 1.26 6.03
CA TYR A 67 23.56 2.64 6.43
C TYR A 67 22.67 3.43 5.45
N GLU A 68 22.95 3.33 4.16
CA GLU A 68 22.14 4.02 3.14
C GLU A 68 20.73 3.42 3.04
N ARG A 69 20.58 2.10 3.16
CA ARG A 69 19.27 1.45 3.22
C ARG A 69 18.47 1.94 4.42
N SER A 70 19.11 2.07 5.59
CA SER A 70 18.44 2.57 6.81
C SER A 70 17.91 4.00 6.65
N LYS A 71 18.62 4.87 5.92
CA LYS A 71 18.14 6.24 5.64
C LYS A 71 16.83 6.22 4.84
N ILE A 72 16.75 5.36 3.83
CA ILE A 72 15.54 5.22 2.99
C ILE A 72 14.38 4.73 3.85
N LEU A 73 14.58 3.70 4.66
CA LEU A 73 13.54 3.13 5.52
C LEU A 73 13.07 4.14 6.58
N ARG A 74 13.98 4.89 7.21
CA ARG A 74 13.62 5.95 8.17
C ARG A 74 12.79 7.06 7.52
N LYS A 75 13.16 7.47 6.30
CA LYS A 75 12.37 8.46 5.56
C LYS A 75 10.96 7.92 5.23
N ALA A 76 10.85 6.65 4.86
CA ALA A 76 9.56 6.01 4.64
C ALA A 76 8.72 6.00 5.94
N ALA A 77 9.32 5.63 7.07
CA ALA A 77 8.66 5.66 8.38
C ALA A 77 8.14 7.06 8.74
N ASP A 78 8.94 8.10 8.50
CA ASP A 78 8.52 9.50 8.76
C ASP A 78 7.33 9.91 7.88
N ILE A 79 7.30 9.47 6.62
CA ILE A 79 6.16 9.69 5.72
C ILE A 79 4.91 8.98 6.24
N VAL A 80 5.03 7.72 6.68
CA VAL A 80 3.91 6.98 7.28
C VAL A 80 3.38 7.70 8.51
N ARG A 81 4.25 8.14 9.44
CA ARG A 81 3.85 8.90 10.63
C ARG A 81 3.12 10.20 10.27
N SER A 82 3.62 10.92 9.27
CA SER A 82 2.98 12.17 8.82
C SER A 82 1.59 11.98 8.22
N LYS A 83 1.28 10.77 7.74
CA LYS A 83 0.00 10.39 7.13
C LYS A 83 -0.85 9.47 8.02
N ALA A 84 -0.47 9.27 9.28
CA ALA A 84 -1.07 8.26 10.15
C ALA A 84 -2.59 8.41 10.30
N ASP A 85 -3.11 9.61 10.45
CA ASP A 85 -4.56 9.84 10.58
C ASP A 85 -5.31 9.50 9.29
N HIS A 86 -4.75 9.84 8.14
CA HIS A 86 -5.33 9.51 6.84
C HIS A 86 -5.33 7.99 6.60
N ILE A 87 -4.21 7.32 6.83
CA ILE A 87 -4.08 5.85 6.67
C ILE A 87 -5.04 5.14 7.61
N ALA A 88 -5.12 5.55 8.88
CA ALA A 88 -6.02 4.96 9.87
C ALA A 88 -7.49 5.10 9.46
N THR A 89 -7.87 6.24 8.90
CA THR A 89 -9.24 6.46 8.39
C THR A 89 -9.57 5.51 7.24
N LEU A 90 -8.68 5.36 6.25
CA LEU A 90 -8.87 4.42 5.15
C LEU A 90 -8.95 2.98 5.64
N MET A 91 -8.10 2.59 6.59
CA MET A 91 -8.09 1.25 7.19
C MET A 91 -9.42 0.96 7.91
N THR A 92 -9.97 1.92 8.64
CA THR A 92 -11.29 1.78 9.27
C THR A 92 -12.40 1.63 8.24
N MET A 93 -12.35 2.39 7.15
CA MET A 93 -13.36 2.32 6.08
C MET A 93 -13.39 0.96 5.39
N GLU A 94 -12.24 0.33 5.17
CA GLU A 94 -12.16 -0.96 4.45
C GLU A 94 -12.28 -2.18 5.36
N GLN A 95 -11.97 -2.08 6.64
CA GLN A 95 -11.91 -3.23 7.54
C GLN A 95 -12.92 -3.15 8.70
N GLY A 96 -13.40 -1.97 9.05
CA GLY A 96 -14.38 -1.77 10.11
C GLY A 96 -13.81 -1.71 11.53
N LYS A 97 -12.47 -1.74 11.71
CA LYS A 97 -11.88 -1.58 13.06
C LYS A 97 -11.99 -0.14 13.56
N PRO A 98 -11.97 0.10 14.90
CA PRO A 98 -11.93 1.44 15.46
C PRO A 98 -10.73 2.26 14.96
N VAL A 99 -10.94 3.55 14.66
CA VAL A 99 -9.89 4.45 14.13
C VAL A 99 -8.67 4.51 15.06
N ILE A 100 -8.88 4.44 16.37
CA ILE A 100 -7.80 4.47 17.36
C ILE A 100 -6.86 3.27 17.22
N GLU A 101 -7.43 2.07 17.00
CA GLU A 101 -6.66 0.85 16.78
C GLU A 101 -5.93 0.89 15.44
N ALA A 102 -6.61 1.34 14.38
CA ALA A 102 -6.01 1.55 13.07
C ALA A 102 -4.82 2.51 13.12
N LYS A 103 -4.93 3.59 13.91
CA LYS A 103 -3.83 4.53 14.13
C LYS A 103 -2.66 3.90 14.87
N MET A 104 -2.93 3.11 15.91
CA MET A 104 -1.87 2.38 16.65
C MET A 104 -1.13 1.41 15.73
N GLU A 105 -1.83 0.66 14.88
CA GLU A 105 -1.20 -0.23 13.88
C GLU A 105 -0.36 0.54 12.87
N THR A 106 -0.86 1.67 12.38
CA THR A 106 -0.12 2.52 11.44
C THR A 106 1.19 3.04 12.06
N MET A 107 1.13 3.48 13.32
CA MET A 107 2.33 3.92 14.05
C MET A 107 3.29 2.76 14.30
N GLY A 108 2.78 1.57 14.68
CA GLY A 108 3.58 0.36 14.84
C GLY A 108 4.29 -0.07 13.56
N ALA A 109 3.63 0.05 12.41
CA ALA A 109 4.25 -0.21 11.10
C ALA A 109 5.40 0.74 10.79
N ALA A 110 5.30 2.00 11.22
CA ALA A 110 6.39 2.98 11.06
C ALA A 110 7.58 2.73 12.00
N ASP A 111 7.36 2.01 13.11
CA ASP A 111 8.41 1.70 14.09
C ASP A 111 9.16 0.38 13.77
N SER A 112 8.59 -0.46 12.90
CA SER A 112 9.18 -1.74 12.46
C SER A 112 10.22 -1.56 11.37
#